data_a1c970741e071a3eae16c4d6d88703a4
#
_entry.id   a1c970741e071a3eae16c4d6d88703a4
#
_cell.length_a   1.000
_cell.length_b   1.000
_cell.length_c   1.000
_cell.angle_alpha   90.00
_cell.angle_beta   90.00
_cell.angle_gamma   90.00
#
_symmetry.space_group_name_H-M   'P 1'
#
loop_
_entity.id
_entity.type
_entity.pdbx_description
1 polymer ?
#
loop_
_entity_poly.entity_id
_entity_poly.type
_entity_poly.pdbx_seq_one_letter_code
_entity_poly.pdbx_strand_id
1 'polypeptide(L)'
;MTVSPATIVDALLRLENCTRFGARFAPATGEHKFYPYAEILQRAQHAAALLRAEGIERGDRVAVILPTSIEFFDAFLGVQLAGGIPVALYPPFRLGKLDEYFARVRRMLGKIGARVLITESRIKRLLGPAVVGVESLRRVMDAKDLQGGGNWRP
;
A
#
# COMPACT_ATOMS: atom_id res chain seq x y z
N MET A 1 -22.07 26.00 0.72
CA MET A 1 -21.92 25.07 1.84
C MET A 1 -21.03 23.92 1.39
N THR A 2 -19.81 23.83 1.92
CA THR A 2 -18.92 22.69 1.65
C THR A 2 -19.44 21.49 2.46
N VAL A 3 -19.99 20.50 1.77
CA VAL A 3 -20.40 19.24 2.41
C VAL A 3 -19.13 18.57 2.97
N SER A 4 -19.16 18.19 4.25
CA SER A 4 -18.06 17.45 4.88
C SER A 4 -17.87 16.10 4.17
N PRO A 5 -16.62 15.61 3.94
CA PRO A 5 -16.41 14.30 3.33
C PRO A 5 -16.97 13.21 4.25
N ALA A 6 -17.72 12.25 3.68
CA ALA A 6 -18.30 11.14 4.43
C ALA A 6 -17.28 10.02 4.68
N THR A 7 -16.29 9.91 3.81
CA THR A 7 -15.25 8.87 3.86
C THR A 7 -13.87 9.47 3.64
N ILE A 8 -12.81 8.70 3.96
CA ILE A 8 -11.44 9.10 3.64
C ILE A 8 -11.22 9.19 2.11
N VAL A 9 -11.92 8.36 1.33
CA VAL A 9 -11.89 8.41 -0.13
C VAL A 9 -12.46 9.73 -0.64
N ASP A 10 -13.59 10.18 -0.11
CA ASP A 10 -14.17 11.48 -0.47
C ASP A 10 -13.23 12.64 -0.13
N ALA A 11 -12.55 12.53 1.03
CA ALA A 11 -11.56 13.54 1.42
C ALA A 11 -10.35 13.56 0.48
N LEU A 12 -9.85 12.38 0.07
CA LEU A 12 -8.74 12.26 -0.86
C LEU A 12 -9.07 12.85 -2.24
N LEU A 13 -10.25 12.56 -2.78
CA LEU A 13 -10.66 13.04 -4.11
C LEU A 13 -10.74 14.58 -4.19
N ARG A 14 -10.97 15.24 -3.07
CA ARG A 14 -10.94 16.72 -3.00
C ARG A 14 -9.55 17.33 -3.11
N LEU A 15 -8.49 16.52 -3.03
CA LEU A 15 -7.10 16.96 -3.10
C LEU A 15 -6.56 17.07 -4.53
N GLU A 16 -7.38 16.80 -5.55
CA GLU A 16 -6.97 16.76 -6.96
C GLU A 16 -6.19 18.01 -7.42
N ASN A 17 -6.57 19.19 -6.94
CA ASN A 17 -5.93 20.45 -7.28
C ASN A 17 -5.05 21.01 -6.14
N CYS A 18 -4.79 20.22 -5.10
CA CYS A 18 -4.00 20.67 -3.96
C CYS A 18 -2.49 20.55 -4.20
N THR A 19 -1.91 21.55 -4.84
CA THR A 19 -0.47 21.60 -5.18
C THR A 19 0.39 22.32 -4.14
N ARG A 20 -0.23 23.16 -3.29
CA ARG A 20 0.48 23.96 -2.28
C ARG A 20 0.81 23.17 -1.00
N PHE A 21 -0.05 22.26 -0.62
CA PHE A 21 0.12 21.42 0.58
C PHE A 21 0.43 19.98 0.18
N GLY A 22 1.12 19.26 1.06
CA GLY A 22 1.56 17.90 0.76
C GLY A 22 2.30 17.25 1.92
N ALA A 23 2.95 16.13 1.65
CA ALA A 23 3.81 15.41 2.60
C ALA A 23 5.29 15.64 2.26
N ARG A 24 6.11 15.82 3.30
CA ARG A 24 7.55 15.91 3.19
C ARG A 24 8.17 14.66 3.82
N PHE A 25 8.91 13.93 3.03
CA PHE A 25 9.69 12.78 3.51
C PHE A 25 11.11 13.25 3.82
N ALA A 26 11.54 13.01 5.06
CA ALA A 26 12.85 13.37 5.58
C ALA A 26 13.58 12.07 5.97
N PRO A 27 14.30 11.41 5.06
CA PRO A 27 15.08 10.23 5.38
C PRO A 27 16.22 10.61 6.33
N ALA A 28 16.75 9.64 7.09
CA ALA A 28 17.89 9.87 7.98
C ALA A 28 19.15 10.33 7.23
N THR A 29 19.29 9.95 5.97
CA THR A 29 20.35 10.37 5.05
C THR A 29 19.76 10.67 3.68
N GLY A 30 20.22 11.73 3.03
CA GLY A 30 19.75 12.14 1.71
C GLY A 30 18.88 13.39 1.73
N GLU A 31 18.32 13.74 0.57
CA GLU A 31 17.51 14.94 0.40
C GLU A 31 16.07 14.74 0.87
N HIS A 32 15.53 15.78 1.48
CA HIS A 32 14.11 15.85 1.80
C HIS A 32 13.28 15.97 0.52
N LYS A 33 12.30 15.14 0.33
CA LYS A 33 11.43 15.15 -0.83
C LYS A 33 10.02 15.57 -0.46
N PHE A 34 9.50 16.57 -1.16
CA PHE A 34 8.14 17.05 -0.99
C PHE A 34 7.25 16.51 -2.11
N TYR A 35 6.08 16.01 -1.72
CA TYR A 35 5.04 15.54 -2.63
C TYR A 35 3.76 16.33 -2.36
N PRO A 36 3.27 17.13 -3.33
CA PRO A 36 1.96 17.77 -3.22
C PRO A 36 0.84 16.73 -3.06
N TYR A 37 -0.24 17.08 -2.36
CA TYR A 37 -1.36 16.15 -2.22
C TYR A 37 -1.99 15.76 -3.55
N ALA A 38 -2.02 16.65 -4.54
CA ALA A 38 -2.45 16.31 -5.90
C ALA A 38 -1.63 15.17 -6.52
N GLU A 39 -0.29 15.20 -6.35
CA GLU A 39 0.59 14.13 -6.81
C GLU A 39 0.37 12.83 -6.02
N ILE A 40 0.23 12.93 -4.70
CA ILE A 40 -0.06 11.76 -3.84
C ILE A 40 -1.37 11.09 -4.27
N LEU A 41 -2.41 11.88 -4.56
CA LEU A 41 -3.68 11.35 -5.07
C LEU A 41 -3.50 10.66 -6.43
N GLN A 42 -2.81 11.30 -7.38
CA GLN A 42 -2.56 10.71 -8.70
C GLN A 42 -1.83 9.36 -8.59
N ARG A 43 -0.80 9.29 -7.76
CA ARG A 43 -0.03 8.07 -7.51
C ARG A 43 -0.92 6.97 -6.89
N ALA A 44 -1.74 7.33 -5.91
CA ALA A 44 -2.71 6.41 -5.31
C ALA A 44 -3.77 5.91 -6.32
N GLN A 45 -4.18 6.76 -7.27
CA GLN A 45 -5.09 6.36 -8.35
C GLN A 45 -4.46 5.34 -9.30
N HIS A 46 -3.18 5.51 -9.67
CA HIS A 46 -2.45 4.51 -10.46
C HIS A 46 -2.38 3.16 -9.71
N ALA A 47 -2.05 3.20 -8.43
CA ALA A 47 -2.03 1.99 -7.60
C ALA A 47 -3.41 1.33 -7.53
N ALA A 48 -4.48 2.11 -7.36
CA ALA A 48 -5.85 1.60 -7.31
C ALA A 48 -6.28 0.95 -8.64
N ALA A 49 -5.92 1.55 -9.78
CA ALA A 49 -6.21 0.98 -11.10
C ALA A 49 -5.54 -0.40 -11.27
N LEU A 50 -4.26 -0.50 -10.89
CA LEU A 50 -3.55 -1.77 -10.93
C LEU A 50 -4.17 -2.81 -10.00
N LEU A 51 -4.48 -2.44 -8.76
CA LEU A 51 -5.07 -3.36 -7.78
C LEU A 51 -6.42 -3.89 -8.23
N ARG A 52 -7.26 -3.06 -8.86
CA ARG A 52 -8.52 -3.51 -9.47
C ARG A 52 -8.27 -4.46 -10.65
N ALA A 53 -7.29 -4.17 -11.49
CA ALA A 53 -6.91 -5.07 -12.59
C ALA A 53 -6.38 -6.43 -12.07
N GLU A 54 -5.76 -6.45 -10.90
CA GLU A 54 -5.34 -7.67 -10.18
C GLU A 54 -6.49 -8.38 -9.43
N GLY A 55 -7.72 -7.90 -9.56
CA GLY A 55 -8.92 -8.51 -9.00
C GLY A 55 -9.18 -8.20 -7.53
N ILE A 56 -8.68 -7.07 -7.03
CA ILE A 56 -9.07 -6.55 -5.71
C ILE A 56 -10.48 -5.98 -5.79
N GLU A 57 -11.35 -6.51 -4.96
CA GLU A 57 -12.75 -6.14 -4.82
C GLU A 57 -13.01 -5.40 -3.50
N ARG A 58 -14.21 -4.82 -3.41
CA ARG A 58 -14.63 -4.11 -2.20
C ARG A 58 -14.60 -5.03 -0.98
N GLY A 59 -13.88 -4.59 0.06
CA GLY A 59 -13.75 -5.33 1.32
C GLY A 59 -12.60 -6.34 1.36
N ASP A 60 -11.90 -6.58 0.25
CA ASP A 60 -10.69 -7.40 0.23
C ASP A 60 -9.60 -6.76 1.09
N ARG A 61 -8.90 -7.57 1.87
CA ARG A 61 -7.80 -7.11 2.72
C ARG A 61 -6.49 -7.24 1.96
N VAL A 62 -5.77 -6.13 1.93
CA VAL A 62 -4.45 -6.04 1.31
C VAL A 62 -3.43 -5.70 2.39
N ALA A 63 -2.52 -6.63 2.65
CA ALA A 63 -1.44 -6.39 3.60
C ALA A 63 -0.37 -5.50 2.96
N VAL A 64 0.16 -4.55 3.74
CA VAL A 64 1.21 -3.63 3.31
C VAL A 64 2.38 -3.71 4.29
N ILE A 65 3.54 -4.15 3.80
CA ILE A 65 4.80 -4.22 4.56
C ILE A 65 5.82 -3.32 3.87
N LEU A 66 5.79 -2.04 4.21
CA LEU A 66 6.66 -1.01 3.64
C LEU A 66 7.18 -0.08 4.75
N PRO A 67 8.38 0.46 4.61
CA PRO A 67 8.84 1.55 5.46
C PRO A 67 8.01 2.82 5.18
N THR A 68 8.14 3.82 6.05
CA THR A 68 7.52 5.13 5.83
C THR A 68 8.16 5.79 4.60
N SER A 69 7.44 5.77 3.48
CA SER A 69 7.90 6.25 2.18
C SER A 69 6.70 6.67 1.33
N ILE A 70 6.96 7.22 0.16
CA ILE A 70 5.88 7.56 -0.78
C ILE A 70 5.18 6.28 -1.28
N GLU A 71 5.90 5.20 -1.46
CA GLU A 71 5.34 3.90 -1.88
C GLU A 71 4.36 3.34 -0.83
N PHE A 72 4.58 3.63 0.46
CA PHE A 72 3.60 3.29 1.50
C PHE A 72 2.29 4.03 1.29
N PHE A 73 2.36 5.32 0.95
CA PHE A 73 1.15 6.12 0.65
C PHE A 73 0.46 5.62 -0.62
N ASP A 74 1.23 5.31 -1.68
CA ASP A 74 0.70 4.72 -2.92
C ASP A 74 -0.10 3.45 -2.63
N ALA A 75 0.49 2.53 -1.85
CA ALA A 75 -0.15 1.28 -1.49
C ALA A 75 -1.36 1.50 -0.59
N PHE A 76 -1.18 2.23 0.52
CA PHE A 76 -2.23 2.39 1.54
C PHE A 76 -3.46 3.13 1.02
N LEU A 77 -3.25 4.24 0.31
CA LEU A 77 -4.34 5.03 -0.27
C LEU A 77 -4.90 4.37 -1.54
N GLY A 78 -4.03 3.76 -2.35
CA GLY A 78 -4.44 3.01 -3.54
C GLY A 78 -5.38 1.85 -3.22
N VAL A 79 -5.10 1.11 -2.15
CA VAL A 79 -5.99 0.03 -1.67
C VAL A 79 -7.36 0.59 -1.30
N GLN A 80 -7.42 1.73 -0.60
CA GLN A 80 -8.70 2.35 -0.22
C GLN A 80 -9.48 2.85 -1.45
N LEU A 81 -8.80 3.49 -2.41
CA LEU A 81 -9.40 3.92 -3.68
C LEU A 81 -9.87 2.73 -4.53
N ALA A 82 -9.22 1.57 -4.43
CA ALA A 82 -9.66 0.34 -5.05
C ALA A 82 -10.90 -0.29 -4.38
N GLY A 83 -11.27 0.18 -3.19
CA GLY A 83 -12.36 -0.37 -2.38
C GLY A 83 -11.91 -1.42 -1.36
N GLY A 84 -10.61 -1.73 -1.31
CA GLY A 84 -10.03 -2.68 -0.38
C GLY A 84 -9.79 -2.09 1.01
N ILE A 85 -9.35 -2.94 1.93
CA ILE A 85 -8.99 -2.60 3.30
C ILE A 85 -7.47 -2.77 3.46
N PRO A 86 -6.70 -1.68 3.57
CA PRO A 86 -5.27 -1.78 3.78
C PRO A 86 -4.97 -2.23 5.22
N VAL A 87 -4.09 -3.22 5.37
CA VAL A 87 -3.61 -3.70 6.67
C VAL A 87 -2.11 -3.48 6.73
N ALA A 88 -1.69 -2.42 7.42
CA ALA A 88 -0.28 -2.10 7.59
C ALA A 88 0.36 -3.04 8.61
N LEU A 89 1.44 -3.69 8.22
CA LEU A 89 2.27 -4.54 9.06
C LEU A 89 3.69 -3.96 9.12
N TYR A 90 4.37 -4.15 10.25
CA TYR A 90 5.72 -3.64 10.42
C TYR A 90 6.73 -4.40 9.53
N PRO A 91 7.65 -3.70 8.84
CA PRO A 91 8.78 -4.34 8.18
C PRO A 91 9.74 -4.95 9.21
N PRO A 92 10.61 -5.90 8.82
CA PRO A 92 11.56 -6.50 9.74
C PRO A 92 12.63 -5.48 10.18
N PHE A 93 12.69 -5.21 11.50
CA PHE A 93 13.69 -4.28 12.06
C PHE A 93 15.04 -4.94 12.38
N ARG A 94 15.08 -6.27 12.52
CA ARG A 94 16.28 -7.02 12.91
C ARG A 94 16.48 -8.23 12.01
N LEU A 95 17.57 -8.27 11.29
CA LEU A 95 17.92 -9.37 10.40
C LEU A 95 18.19 -10.70 11.14
N GLY A 96 18.55 -10.65 12.44
CA GLY A 96 18.87 -11.85 13.23
C GLY A 96 17.69 -12.71 13.68
N LYS A 97 16.43 -12.32 13.38
CA LYS A 97 15.20 -13.05 13.79
C LYS A 97 14.17 -13.12 12.66
N LEU A 98 14.66 -13.30 11.44
CA LEU A 98 13.80 -13.32 10.26
C LEU A 98 12.80 -14.48 10.28
N ASP A 99 13.18 -15.65 10.76
CA ASP A 99 12.29 -16.81 10.80
C ASP A 99 11.08 -16.58 11.72
N GLU A 100 11.32 -16.00 12.92
CA GLU A 100 10.23 -15.64 13.83
C GLU A 100 9.32 -14.56 13.21
N TYR A 101 9.91 -13.58 12.54
CA TYR A 101 9.19 -12.53 11.85
C TYR A 101 8.31 -13.12 10.73
N PHE A 102 8.87 -13.98 9.88
CA PHE A 102 8.14 -14.62 8.78
C PHE A 102 7.00 -15.52 9.27
N ALA A 103 7.24 -16.30 10.33
CA ALA A 103 6.21 -17.11 10.94
C ALA A 103 5.05 -16.25 11.50
N ARG A 104 5.36 -15.09 12.07
CA ARG A 104 4.36 -14.11 12.55
C ARG A 104 3.57 -13.53 11.40
N VAL A 105 4.25 -13.04 10.34
CA VAL A 105 3.60 -12.46 9.15
C VAL A 105 2.68 -13.49 8.51
N ARG A 106 3.14 -14.72 8.28
CA ARG A 106 2.32 -15.80 7.72
C ARG A 106 1.03 -16.01 8.52
N ARG A 107 1.13 -16.09 9.84
CA ARG A 107 -0.03 -16.26 10.72
C ARG A 107 -0.98 -15.06 10.63
N MET A 108 -0.45 -13.83 10.59
CA MET A 108 -1.26 -12.62 10.47
C MET A 108 -1.98 -12.57 9.13
N LEU A 109 -1.29 -12.85 8.01
CA LEU A 109 -1.88 -12.90 6.67
C LEU A 109 -3.04 -13.90 6.59
N GLY A 110 -2.87 -15.10 7.16
CA GLY A 110 -3.94 -16.09 7.23
C GLY A 110 -5.12 -15.62 8.09
N LYS A 111 -4.83 -15.05 9.28
CA LYS A 111 -5.87 -14.56 10.20
C LYS A 111 -6.74 -13.46 9.60
N ILE A 112 -6.12 -12.50 8.91
CA ILE A 112 -6.85 -11.41 8.28
C ILE A 112 -7.46 -11.81 6.93
N GLY A 113 -7.13 -12.97 6.39
CA GLY A 113 -7.57 -13.40 5.08
C GLY A 113 -7.05 -12.47 3.97
N ALA A 114 -5.77 -12.07 4.03
CA ALA A 114 -5.18 -11.17 3.06
C ALA A 114 -5.18 -11.78 1.65
N ARG A 115 -5.67 -11.03 0.67
CA ARG A 115 -5.70 -11.42 -0.75
C ARG A 115 -4.40 -11.11 -1.46
N VAL A 116 -3.81 -9.96 -1.13
CA VAL A 116 -2.56 -9.47 -1.69
C VAL A 116 -1.66 -8.98 -0.56
N LEU A 117 -0.37 -9.17 -0.73
CA LEU A 117 0.67 -8.54 0.07
C LEU A 117 1.49 -7.60 -0.81
N ILE A 118 1.59 -6.34 -0.42
CA ILE A 118 2.44 -5.33 -1.07
C ILE A 118 3.67 -5.10 -0.20
N THR A 119 4.86 -5.19 -0.78
CA THR A 119 6.12 -4.99 -0.07
C THR A 119 7.22 -4.51 -1.01
N GLU A 120 8.41 -4.21 -0.50
CA GLU A 120 9.57 -3.87 -1.34
C GLU A 120 10.27 -5.12 -1.90
N SER A 121 11.00 -4.96 -3.02
CA SER A 121 11.67 -6.05 -3.75
C SER A 121 12.51 -6.95 -2.87
N ARG A 122 13.25 -6.38 -1.90
CA ARG A 122 14.12 -7.14 -0.98
C ARG A 122 13.28 -8.03 -0.07
N ILE A 123 12.25 -7.48 0.55
CA ILE A 123 11.37 -8.23 1.46
C ILE A 123 10.55 -9.26 0.69
N LYS A 124 10.06 -8.93 -0.51
CA LYS A 124 9.35 -9.86 -1.41
C LYS A 124 10.18 -11.13 -1.66
N ARG A 125 11.47 -11.00 -1.96
CA ARG A 125 12.35 -12.16 -2.18
C ARG A 125 12.52 -13.03 -0.95
N LEU A 126 12.64 -12.42 0.23
CA LEU A 126 12.84 -13.13 1.49
C LEU A 126 11.53 -13.77 2.01
N LEU A 127 10.43 -13.04 1.88
CA LEU A 127 9.13 -13.41 2.44
C LEU A 127 8.34 -14.36 1.52
N GLY A 128 8.55 -14.29 0.20
CA GLY A 128 7.81 -15.08 -0.79
C GLY A 128 7.75 -16.57 -0.44
N PRO A 129 8.88 -17.23 -0.19
CA PRO A 129 8.87 -18.65 0.23
C PRO A 129 8.17 -18.90 1.55
N ALA A 130 8.25 -17.97 2.50
CA ALA A 130 7.68 -18.12 3.85
C ALA A 130 6.15 -18.00 3.87
N VAL A 131 5.54 -17.34 2.89
CA VAL A 131 4.07 -17.17 2.81
C VAL A 131 3.39 -18.18 1.90
N VAL A 132 4.14 -19.09 1.30
CA VAL A 132 3.60 -20.24 0.57
C VAL A 132 2.69 -21.05 1.50
N GLY A 133 1.48 -21.38 1.03
CA GLY A 133 0.47 -22.08 1.84
C GLY A 133 -0.45 -21.19 2.69
N VAL A 134 -0.36 -19.86 2.54
CA VAL A 134 -1.44 -18.96 3.02
C VAL A 134 -2.55 -18.99 1.97
N GLU A 135 -3.60 -19.77 2.24
CA GLU A 135 -4.68 -20.05 1.26
C GLU A 135 -5.37 -18.81 0.70
N SER A 136 -5.52 -17.78 1.53
CA SER A 136 -6.16 -16.52 1.12
C SER A 136 -5.27 -15.67 0.20
N LEU A 137 -3.94 -15.82 0.29
CA LEU A 137 -2.97 -14.96 -0.39
C LEU A 137 -2.80 -15.40 -1.85
N ARG A 138 -3.27 -14.58 -2.77
CA ARG A 138 -3.16 -14.84 -4.22
C ARG A 138 -1.86 -14.33 -4.81
N ARG A 139 -1.33 -13.21 -4.29
CA ARG A 139 -0.17 -12.53 -4.87
C ARG A 139 0.66 -11.76 -3.85
N VAL A 140 1.97 -11.75 -4.08
CA VAL A 140 2.91 -10.82 -3.43
C VAL A 140 3.40 -9.85 -4.49
N MET A 141 3.12 -8.56 -4.31
CA MET A 141 3.44 -7.49 -5.26
C MET A 141 4.62 -6.66 -4.76
N ASP A 142 5.40 -6.15 -5.70
CA ASP A 142 6.39 -5.11 -5.40
C ASP A 142 5.72 -3.74 -5.44
N ALA A 143 6.00 -2.90 -4.44
CA ALA A 143 5.44 -1.57 -4.38
C ALA A 143 5.82 -0.69 -5.60
N LYS A 144 6.96 -0.96 -6.23
CA LYS A 144 7.40 -0.27 -7.45
C LYS A 144 6.45 -0.50 -8.63
N ASP A 145 5.82 -1.67 -8.68
CA ASP A 145 4.90 -2.02 -9.76
C ASP A 145 3.60 -1.22 -9.70
N LEU A 146 3.25 -0.63 -8.53
CA LEU A 146 2.01 0.12 -8.33
C LEU A 146 1.86 1.34 -9.23
N GLN A 147 2.96 1.90 -9.72
CA GLN A 147 2.94 3.05 -10.63
C GLN A 147 2.72 2.66 -12.10
N GLY A 148 2.67 1.37 -12.42
CA GLY A 148 2.32 0.84 -13.75
C GLY A 148 0.81 0.77 -14.03
N GLY A 149 -0.04 1.21 -13.09
CA GLY A 149 -1.49 1.24 -13.27
C GLY A 149 -1.94 2.24 -14.31
N GLY A 150 -3.04 1.91 -15.01
CA GLY A 150 -3.69 2.79 -15.98
C GLY A 150 -4.55 3.89 -15.32
N ASN A 151 -5.48 4.44 -16.10
CA ASN A 151 -6.42 5.44 -15.60
C ASN A 151 -7.41 4.82 -14.59
N TRP A 152 -7.40 5.36 -13.38
CA TRP A 152 -8.38 5.01 -12.36
C TRP A 152 -9.72 5.71 -12.62
N ARG A 153 -10.81 4.99 -12.37
CA ARG A 153 -12.18 5.55 -12.36
C ARG A 153 -12.84 5.19 -11.02
N PRO A 154 -13.56 6.13 -10.40
CA PRO A 154 -14.27 5.88 -9.15
C PRO A 154 -15.32 4.77 -9.22
#